data_1a487510bc56509106ab45bb6b4aae80
#
_entry.id   1a487510bc56509106ab45bb6b4aae80
#
_cell.length_a   1.000
_cell.length_b   1.000
_cell.length_c   1.000
_cell.angle_alpha   90.00
_cell.angle_beta   90.00
_cell.angle_gamma   90.00
#
_symmetry.space_group_name_H-M   'P 1'
#
loop_
_entity.id
_entity.type
_entity.pdbx_description
1 polymer ?
#
loop_
_entity_poly.entity_id
_entity_poly.type
_entity_poly.pdbx_seq_one_letter_code
_entity_poly.pdbx_strand_id
1 'polypeptide(L)'
;VLRVPEGTVIKESVTGKVIADMSGENRRQVVLKGGRGGLGNQHFATSTMQVPKYAQPGKPAQELWVNLELKVIADVGLVGFPNVGKSTFLSRVTNAPPKIANYHFTTLSPNLGVVDLEGAKGFVIADIPGLIEGASEGVGLGHEFLRHVERTKMMIHVVDAAGIEGRDPVEDIYKINAELEAYNKEISMRPQVIAANKVDLIYSEDEDPIQRLRDEFEPKGIKVFPISGVTGEGLSDLLYY
;
A
#
# COMPACT_ATOMS: atom_id res chain seq x y z
N VAL A 1 16.72 20.14 -0.46
CA VAL A 1 15.58 19.44 0.16
C VAL A 1 15.08 18.42 -0.84
N LEU A 2 15.05 17.13 -0.44
CA LEU A 2 14.48 16.05 -1.23
C LEU A 2 13.05 15.79 -0.71
N ARG A 3 12.08 15.73 -1.62
CA ARG A 3 10.70 15.34 -1.29
C ARG A 3 10.54 13.86 -1.58
N VAL A 4 10.03 13.11 -0.63
CA VAL A 4 9.78 11.66 -0.73
C VAL A 4 8.35 11.33 -0.32
N PRO A 5 7.75 10.25 -0.84
CA PRO A 5 6.45 9.76 -0.37
C PRO A 5 6.49 9.37 1.11
N GLU A 6 5.33 9.41 1.77
CA GLU A 6 5.17 8.85 3.11
C GLU A 6 5.50 7.35 3.12
N GLY A 7 6.14 6.87 4.18
CA GLY A 7 6.60 5.48 4.28
C GLY A 7 7.96 5.21 3.62
N THR A 8 8.67 6.26 3.17
CA THR A 8 10.03 6.09 2.65
C THR A 8 11.02 5.90 3.79
N VAL A 9 11.80 4.82 3.74
CA VAL A 9 12.93 4.56 4.63
C VAL A 9 14.22 4.91 3.94
N ILE A 10 15.06 5.68 4.61
CA ILE A 10 16.37 6.11 4.14
C ILE A 10 17.43 5.23 4.82
N LYS A 11 18.16 4.46 4.04
CA LYS A 11 19.23 3.58 4.53
C LYS A 11 20.59 4.02 3.96
N GLU A 12 21.63 3.91 4.75
CA GLU A 12 22.99 4.06 4.25
C GLU A 12 23.31 2.92 3.26
N SER A 13 23.82 3.27 2.09
CA SER A 13 24.01 2.29 1.01
C SER A 13 25.08 1.22 1.35
N VAL A 14 26.08 1.57 2.14
CA VAL A 14 27.21 0.67 2.46
C VAL A 14 26.89 -0.24 3.63
N THR A 15 26.33 0.31 4.70
CA THR A 15 26.10 -0.46 5.96
C THR A 15 24.69 -1.02 6.07
N GLY A 16 23.75 -0.56 5.24
CA GLY A 16 22.33 -0.90 5.35
C GLY A 16 21.63 -0.29 6.56
N LYS A 17 22.33 0.54 7.35
CA LYS A 17 21.78 1.17 8.56
C LYS A 17 20.65 2.13 8.20
N VAL A 18 19.52 2.01 8.90
CA VAL A 18 18.41 2.95 8.77
C VAL A 18 18.83 4.30 9.38
N ILE A 19 18.80 5.35 8.55
CA ILE A 19 19.11 6.72 8.94
C ILE A 19 17.83 7.46 9.34
N ALA A 20 16.76 7.27 8.55
CA ALA A 20 15.48 7.92 8.77
C ALA A 20 14.34 7.03 8.26
N ASP A 21 13.21 7.11 8.94
CA ASP A 21 11.94 6.50 8.54
C ASP A 21 10.91 7.63 8.45
N MET A 22 10.39 7.87 7.25
CA MET A 22 9.44 8.94 6.94
C MET A 22 8.00 8.44 7.03
N SER A 23 7.69 7.63 8.05
CA SER A 23 6.36 7.08 8.31
C SER A 23 5.65 7.86 9.42
N GLY A 24 4.32 7.90 9.39
CA GLY A 24 3.48 8.50 10.42
C GLY A 24 3.69 10.00 10.59
N GLU A 25 4.04 10.44 11.78
CA GLU A 25 4.21 11.87 12.09
C GLU A 25 5.54 12.47 11.61
N ASN A 26 6.50 11.65 11.20
CA ASN A 26 7.82 12.10 10.80
C ASN A 26 7.84 12.67 9.38
N ARG A 27 7.32 13.87 9.20
CA ARG A 27 7.18 14.53 7.89
C ARG A 27 8.43 15.30 7.43
N ARG A 28 9.42 15.50 8.31
CA ARG A 28 10.65 16.23 7.97
C ARG A 28 11.80 15.80 8.87
N GLN A 29 12.88 15.33 8.25
CA GLN A 29 14.09 14.96 8.97
C GLN A 29 15.34 15.54 8.31
N VAL A 30 16.30 15.96 9.13
CA VAL A 30 17.63 16.36 8.66
C VAL A 30 18.53 15.12 8.68
N VAL A 31 18.86 14.62 7.51
CA VAL A 31 19.71 13.42 7.35
C VAL A 31 21.20 13.77 7.45
N LEU A 32 21.57 14.87 6.82
CA LEU A 32 22.95 15.39 6.82
C LEU A 32 22.96 16.89 7.06
N LYS A 33 23.95 17.35 7.79
CA LYS A 33 24.19 18.79 8.00
C LYS A 33 25.24 19.29 6.99
N GLY A 34 25.00 20.45 6.43
CA GLY A 34 25.96 21.14 5.60
C GLY A 34 27.23 21.52 6.35
N GLY A 35 28.32 21.73 5.63
CA GLY A 35 29.54 22.29 6.18
C GLY A 35 29.34 23.71 6.68
N ARG A 36 30.17 24.14 7.63
CA ARG A 36 30.16 25.51 8.12
C ARG A 36 30.75 26.42 7.05
N GLY A 37 30.05 27.51 6.72
CA GLY A 37 30.56 28.55 5.83
C GLY A 37 31.89 29.18 6.35
N GLY A 38 32.71 29.59 5.42
CA GLY A 38 33.93 30.37 5.75
C GLY A 38 33.58 31.80 6.15
N LEU A 39 34.59 32.50 6.65
CA LEU A 39 34.51 33.90 6.96
C LEU A 39 35.18 34.73 5.84
N GLY A 40 34.43 35.66 5.28
CA GLY A 40 34.95 36.59 4.28
C GLY A 40 36.00 37.58 4.86
N ASN A 41 36.75 38.24 3.99
CA ASN A 41 37.81 39.16 4.36
C ASN A 41 37.34 40.27 5.33
N GLN A 42 36.10 40.70 5.25
CA GLN A 42 35.52 41.71 6.13
C GLN A 42 35.65 41.37 7.63
N HIS A 43 35.56 40.05 7.96
CA HIS A 43 35.69 39.58 9.35
C HIS A 43 37.13 39.68 9.91
N PHE A 44 38.11 39.92 9.05
CA PHE A 44 39.51 40.01 9.42
C PHE A 44 40.05 41.45 9.33
N ALA A 45 39.17 42.41 9.06
CA ALA A 45 39.54 43.83 9.07
C ALA A 45 39.89 44.31 10.50
N THR A 46 41.03 45.00 10.64
CA THR A 46 41.49 45.62 11.88
C THR A 46 41.78 47.09 11.64
N SER A 47 42.00 47.87 12.70
CA SER A 47 42.35 49.28 12.57
C SER A 47 43.62 49.54 11.77
N THR A 48 44.54 48.58 11.75
CA THR A 48 45.81 48.64 11.00
C THR A 48 45.72 47.98 9.62
N MET A 49 44.77 47.07 9.40
CA MET A 49 44.55 46.39 8.14
C MET A 49 43.07 46.45 7.74
N GLN A 50 42.70 47.58 7.11
CA GLN A 50 41.29 47.84 6.79
C GLN A 50 40.76 47.01 5.62
N VAL A 51 41.64 46.53 4.71
CA VAL A 51 41.30 45.73 3.53
C VAL A 51 42.15 44.46 3.49
N PRO A 52 41.89 43.45 4.31
CA PRO A 52 42.62 42.17 4.27
C PRO A 52 42.34 41.43 2.96
N LYS A 53 43.39 40.85 2.38
CA LYS A 53 43.33 40.08 1.11
C LYS A 53 43.15 38.57 1.32
N TYR A 54 42.77 38.15 2.50
CA TYR A 54 42.56 36.74 2.85
C TYR A 54 41.15 36.53 3.44
N ALA A 55 40.70 35.32 3.27
CA ALA A 55 39.40 34.82 3.81
C ALA A 55 39.61 33.41 4.38
N GLN A 56 38.76 33.02 5.29
CA GLN A 56 38.76 31.66 5.80
C GLN A 56 37.88 30.79 4.93
N PRO A 57 38.39 29.67 4.36
CA PRO A 57 37.57 28.74 3.58
C PRO A 57 36.51 28.07 4.45
N GLY A 58 35.39 27.67 3.86
CA GLY A 58 34.37 26.86 4.52
C GLY A 58 34.89 25.45 4.85
N LYS A 59 34.19 24.79 5.75
CA LYS A 59 34.43 23.36 6.05
C LYS A 59 33.62 22.49 5.09
N PRO A 60 34.19 21.38 4.57
CA PRO A 60 33.46 20.46 3.69
C PRO A 60 32.23 19.88 4.41
N ALA A 61 31.17 19.64 3.64
CA ALA A 61 30.01 18.91 4.10
C ALA A 61 30.30 17.40 4.10
N GLN A 62 29.47 16.65 4.81
CA GLN A 62 29.46 15.19 4.69
C GLN A 62 28.65 14.79 3.45
N GLU A 63 29.15 13.84 2.71
CA GLU A 63 28.47 13.21 1.60
C GLU A 63 28.17 11.75 1.96
N LEU A 64 26.98 11.28 1.61
CA LEU A 64 26.54 9.93 1.93
C LEU A 64 25.69 9.38 0.78
N TRP A 65 26.02 8.17 0.37
CA TRP A 65 25.17 7.40 -0.54
C TRP A 65 24.06 6.71 0.25
N VAL A 66 22.82 6.94 -0.15
CA VAL A 66 21.63 6.39 0.52
C VAL A 66 20.75 5.64 -0.46
N ASN A 67 20.16 4.54 0.02
CA ASN A 67 19.09 3.83 -0.64
C ASN A 67 17.76 4.32 -0.07
N LEU A 68 16.84 4.69 -0.94
CA LEU A 68 15.47 5.05 -0.58
C LEU A 68 14.59 3.84 -0.83
N GLU A 69 14.01 3.30 0.23
CA GLU A 69 13.07 2.18 0.16
C GLU A 69 11.67 2.67 0.53
N LEU A 70 10.70 2.42 -0.32
CA LEU A 70 9.30 2.71 -0.01
C LEU A 70 8.70 1.49 0.72
N LYS A 71 8.32 1.66 2.00
CA LYS A 71 7.70 0.59 2.81
C LYS A 71 6.23 0.36 2.47
N VAL A 72 5.49 1.43 2.17
CA VAL A 72 4.08 1.33 1.80
C VAL A 72 4.00 0.94 0.34
N ILE A 73 3.42 -0.21 0.05
CA ILE A 73 3.22 -0.68 -1.32
C ILE A 73 1.95 -0.07 -1.91
N ALA A 74 0.88 -0.04 -1.11
CA ALA A 74 -0.43 0.47 -1.50
C ALA A 74 -1.21 0.96 -0.27
N ASP A 75 -2.19 1.82 -0.50
CA ASP A 75 -3.13 2.23 0.54
C ASP A 75 -4.13 1.11 0.80
N VAL A 76 -4.56 0.43 -0.24
CA VAL A 76 -5.59 -0.63 -0.21
C VAL A 76 -5.04 -1.92 -0.82
N GLY A 77 -5.23 -3.04 -0.13
CA GLY A 77 -4.92 -4.38 -0.63
C GLY A 77 -6.18 -5.10 -1.08
N LEU A 78 -6.18 -5.69 -2.28
CA LEU A 78 -7.22 -6.61 -2.71
C LEU A 78 -6.87 -8.02 -2.24
N VAL A 79 -7.79 -8.64 -1.53
CA VAL A 79 -7.67 -10.03 -1.10
C VAL A 79 -8.88 -10.81 -1.60
N GLY A 80 -8.72 -12.08 -1.87
CA GLY A 80 -9.79 -12.93 -2.40
C GLY A 80 -9.22 -14.13 -3.13
N PHE A 81 -10.02 -15.16 -3.26
CA PHE A 81 -9.66 -16.38 -3.99
C PHE A 81 -9.39 -16.11 -5.48
N PRO A 82 -8.75 -17.05 -6.20
CA PRO A 82 -8.63 -16.97 -7.65
C PRO A 82 -10.00 -16.83 -8.33
N ASN A 83 -10.04 -16.16 -9.48
CA ASN A 83 -11.21 -16.00 -10.36
C ASN A 83 -12.41 -15.21 -9.79
N VAL A 84 -12.32 -14.65 -8.58
CA VAL A 84 -13.36 -13.76 -8.03
C VAL A 84 -13.42 -12.40 -8.70
N GLY A 85 -12.44 -12.08 -9.56
CA GLY A 85 -12.44 -10.86 -10.40
C GLY A 85 -11.58 -9.71 -9.85
N LYS A 86 -10.59 -9.95 -8.98
CA LYS A 86 -9.67 -8.92 -8.45
C LYS A 86 -8.99 -8.10 -9.55
N SER A 87 -8.37 -8.77 -10.49
CA SER A 87 -7.63 -8.11 -11.58
C SER A 87 -8.57 -7.34 -12.54
N THR A 88 -9.79 -7.85 -12.74
CA THR A 88 -10.83 -7.15 -13.53
C THR A 88 -11.26 -5.88 -12.80
N PHE A 89 -11.54 -5.98 -11.49
CA PHE A 89 -11.84 -4.83 -10.65
C PHE A 89 -10.72 -3.79 -10.72
N LEU A 90 -9.47 -4.20 -10.47
CA LEU A 90 -8.32 -3.31 -10.52
C LEU A 90 -8.20 -2.58 -11.87
N SER A 91 -8.32 -3.32 -12.97
CA SER A 91 -8.24 -2.74 -14.33
C SER A 91 -9.37 -1.74 -14.61
N ARG A 92 -10.53 -1.92 -13.98
CA ARG A 92 -11.70 -1.06 -14.19
C ARG A 92 -11.63 0.26 -13.41
N VAL A 93 -11.06 0.23 -12.20
CA VAL A 93 -11.02 1.39 -11.30
C VAL A 93 -9.77 2.25 -11.48
N THR A 94 -8.80 1.79 -12.26
CA THR A 94 -7.54 2.51 -12.48
C THR A 94 -7.53 3.26 -13.80
N ASN A 95 -6.99 4.48 -13.81
CA ASN A 95 -6.91 5.33 -15.00
C ASN A 95 -5.84 4.88 -16.01
N ALA A 96 -4.90 4.06 -15.59
CA ALA A 96 -3.86 3.49 -16.43
C ALA A 96 -3.81 1.97 -16.22
N PRO A 97 -3.37 1.19 -17.22
CA PRO A 97 -3.18 -0.24 -17.04
C PRO A 97 -2.37 -0.53 -15.79
N PRO A 98 -2.81 -1.46 -14.93
CA PRO A 98 -2.07 -1.85 -13.73
C PRO A 98 -0.65 -2.24 -14.08
N LYS A 99 0.30 -1.76 -13.29
CA LYS A 99 1.72 -2.06 -13.51
C LYS A 99 2.15 -3.18 -12.57
N ILE A 100 2.81 -4.18 -13.13
CA ILE A 100 3.51 -5.20 -12.35
C ILE A 100 4.70 -4.54 -11.67
N ALA A 101 4.69 -4.53 -10.35
CA ALA A 101 5.77 -3.96 -9.56
C ALA A 101 6.78 -5.05 -9.18
N ASN A 102 7.93 -5.05 -9.83
CA ASN A 102 9.03 -5.97 -9.52
C ASN A 102 9.78 -5.47 -8.29
N TYR A 103 9.44 -5.98 -7.14
CA TYR A 103 10.21 -5.75 -5.92
C TYR A 103 11.28 -6.82 -5.78
N HIS A 104 12.54 -6.44 -5.60
CA HIS A 104 13.70 -7.35 -5.49
C HIS A 104 13.62 -8.36 -4.33
N PHE A 105 12.62 -8.23 -3.47
CA PHE A 105 12.41 -9.08 -2.29
C PHE A 105 11.15 -9.96 -2.40
N THR A 106 10.55 -10.09 -3.60
CA THR A 106 9.31 -10.85 -3.80
C THR A 106 9.42 -11.77 -4.99
N THR A 107 8.98 -13.02 -4.84
CA THR A 107 8.83 -13.99 -5.93
C THR A 107 7.53 -13.76 -6.73
N LEU A 108 6.52 -13.18 -6.08
CA LEU A 108 5.26 -12.77 -6.70
C LEU A 108 5.17 -11.25 -6.71
N SER A 109 5.08 -10.67 -7.89
CA SER A 109 4.97 -9.22 -8.06
C SER A 109 3.51 -8.80 -8.01
N PRO A 110 3.11 -7.88 -7.10
CA PRO A 110 1.75 -7.37 -7.06
C PRO A 110 1.46 -6.49 -8.28
N ASN A 111 0.21 -6.51 -8.74
CA ASN A 111 -0.27 -5.55 -9.71
C ASN A 111 -0.74 -4.29 -8.98
N LEU A 112 -0.12 -3.16 -9.27
CA LEU A 112 -0.47 -1.88 -8.68
C LEU A 112 -1.31 -1.04 -9.63
N GLY A 113 -2.35 -0.43 -9.10
CA GLY A 113 -3.18 0.52 -9.82
C GLY A 113 -3.36 1.82 -9.03
N VAL A 114 -3.32 2.94 -9.71
CA VAL A 114 -3.60 4.25 -9.12
C VAL A 114 -5.04 4.61 -9.44
N VAL A 115 -5.81 4.90 -8.40
CA VAL A 115 -7.18 5.37 -8.49
C VAL A 115 -7.17 6.87 -8.24
N ASP A 116 -7.67 7.63 -9.21
CA ASP A 116 -7.89 9.06 -9.08
C ASP A 116 -9.39 9.31 -8.85
N LEU A 117 -9.71 10.05 -7.81
CA LEU A 117 -11.08 10.40 -7.46
C LEU A 117 -11.31 11.88 -7.75
N GLU A 118 -12.40 12.19 -8.45
CA GLU A 118 -12.79 13.57 -8.68
C GLU A 118 -13.13 14.25 -7.34
N GLY A 119 -12.41 15.33 -7.03
CA GLY A 119 -12.64 16.11 -5.81
C GLY A 119 -12.09 15.48 -4.52
N ALA A 120 -11.42 14.32 -4.58
CA ALA A 120 -10.80 13.66 -3.46
C ALA A 120 -9.33 13.29 -3.73
N LYS A 121 -8.62 12.87 -2.68
CA LYS A 121 -7.24 12.42 -2.84
C LYS A 121 -7.23 11.00 -3.43
N GLY A 122 -6.56 10.82 -4.56
CA GLY A 122 -6.31 9.50 -5.14
C GLY A 122 -5.50 8.59 -4.22
N PHE A 123 -5.59 7.29 -4.43
CA PHE A 123 -4.92 6.27 -3.64
C PHE A 123 -4.42 5.11 -4.52
N VAL A 124 -3.56 4.27 -3.96
CA VAL A 124 -2.97 3.13 -4.66
C VAL A 124 -3.63 1.84 -4.17
N ILE A 125 -4.08 1.02 -5.11
CA ILE A 125 -4.59 -0.33 -4.85
C ILE A 125 -3.56 -1.35 -5.32
N ALA A 126 -3.32 -2.37 -4.52
CA ALA A 126 -2.52 -3.54 -4.88
C ALA A 126 -3.40 -4.77 -5.03
N ASP A 127 -3.38 -5.41 -6.20
CA ASP A 127 -3.86 -6.79 -6.35
C ASP A 127 -2.74 -7.71 -5.88
N ILE A 128 -3.00 -8.40 -4.80
CA ILE A 128 -2.02 -9.24 -4.14
C ILE A 128 -2.32 -10.70 -4.52
N PRO A 129 -1.57 -11.27 -5.49
CA PRO A 129 -1.76 -12.65 -5.91
C PRO A 129 -1.29 -13.61 -4.82
N GLY A 130 -1.97 -14.74 -4.64
CA GLY A 130 -1.40 -15.86 -3.89
C GLY A 130 -2.05 -16.29 -2.60
N LEU A 131 -3.30 -15.86 -2.28
CA LEU A 131 -4.10 -16.60 -1.30
C LEU A 131 -4.55 -17.92 -1.94
N ILE A 132 -3.87 -19.00 -1.58
CA ILE A 132 -4.22 -20.37 -1.92
C ILE A 132 -4.36 -21.11 -0.58
N GLU A 133 -5.33 -21.99 -0.46
CA GLU A 133 -5.49 -22.89 0.70
C GLU A 133 -4.13 -23.48 1.10
N GLY A 134 -3.74 -23.34 2.38
CA GLY A 134 -2.47 -23.84 2.90
C GLY A 134 -1.30 -22.85 2.93
N ALA A 135 -1.51 -21.57 2.70
CA ALA A 135 -0.46 -20.55 2.77
C ALA A 135 0.20 -20.47 4.17
N SER A 136 -0.53 -20.82 5.23
CA SER A 136 -0.03 -20.89 6.61
C SER A 136 0.81 -22.15 6.91
N GLU A 137 0.70 -23.21 6.10
CA GLU A 137 1.39 -24.49 6.34
C GLU A 137 2.82 -24.57 5.80
N GLY A 138 3.41 -23.46 5.39
CA GLY A 138 4.86 -23.38 5.14
C GLY A 138 5.32 -23.67 3.73
N VAL A 139 4.44 -23.76 2.74
CA VAL A 139 4.85 -23.80 1.34
C VAL A 139 5.05 -22.36 0.85
N GLY A 140 6.24 -21.87 0.98
CA GLY A 140 6.92 -20.62 0.56
C GLY A 140 6.16 -19.43 -0.05
N LEU A 141 5.02 -19.62 -0.66
CA LEU A 141 4.24 -18.59 -1.35
C LEU A 141 3.38 -17.73 -0.39
N GLY A 142 2.90 -18.29 0.73
CA GLY A 142 2.04 -17.58 1.68
C GLY A 142 2.75 -16.46 2.45
N HIS A 143 3.98 -16.66 2.88
CA HIS A 143 4.73 -15.66 3.64
C HIS A 143 5.07 -14.42 2.82
N GLU A 144 5.28 -14.55 1.53
CA GLU A 144 5.58 -13.41 0.65
C GLU A 144 4.33 -12.59 0.35
N PHE A 145 3.19 -13.26 0.12
CA PHE A 145 1.88 -12.63 0.02
C PHE A 145 1.58 -11.76 1.25
N LEU A 146 1.73 -12.33 2.42
CA LEU A 146 1.39 -11.68 3.68
C LEU A 146 2.27 -10.45 3.97
N ARG A 147 3.54 -10.45 3.53
CA ARG A 147 4.39 -9.24 3.56
C ARG A 147 3.85 -8.08 2.72
N HIS A 148 3.13 -8.36 1.64
CA HIS A 148 2.48 -7.31 0.84
C HIS A 148 1.25 -6.75 1.55
N VAL A 149 0.44 -7.63 2.16
CA VAL A 149 -0.70 -7.21 2.98
C VAL A 149 -0.26 -6.34 4.17
N GLU A 150 0.86 -6.69 4.83
CA GLU A 150 1.43 -5.87 5.92
C GLU A 150 1.69 -4.41 5.54
N ARG A 151 1.81 -4.11 4.27
CA ARG A 151 2.14 -2.79 3.74
C ARG A 151 0.94 -2.01 3.21
N THR A 152 -0.28 -2.49 3.48
CA THR A 152 -1.53 -1.80 3.14
C THR A 152 -2.19 -1.22 4.39
N LYS A 153 -3.01 -0.19 4.24
CA LYS A 153 -3.73 0.46 5.35
C LYS A 153 -5.08 -0.17 5.61
N MET A 154 -5.75 -0.65 4.56
CA MET A 154 -7.02 -1.35 4.60
C MET A 154 -7.09 -2.45 3.56
N MET A 155 -8.09 -3.32 3.67
CA MET A 155 -8.28 -4.44 2.76
C MET A 155 -9.68 -4.41 2.14
N ILE A 156 -9.76 -4.79 0.87
CA ILE A 156 -11.00 -5.08 0.18
C ILE A 156 -11.04 -6.59 -0.09
N HIS A 157 -11.98 -7.28 0.55
CA HIS A 157 -12.27 -8.67 0.22
C HIS A 157 -13.14 -8.72 -1.03
N VAL A 158 -12.59 -9.21 -2.12
CA VAL A 158 -13.35 -9.45 -3.35
C VAL A 158 -13.85 -10.88 -3.33
N VAL A 159 -15.17 -11.05 -3.37
CA VAL A 159 -15.82 -12.37 -3.37
C VAL A 159 -16.73 -12.51 -4.59
N ASP A 160 -16.92 -13.74 -5.05
CA ASP A 160 -17.86 -14.08 -6.12
C ASP A 160 -19.27 -14.27 -5.53
N ALA A 161 -20.08 -13.21 -5.57
CA ALA A 161 -21.43 -13.24 -5.03
C ALA A 161 -22.39 -14.14 -5.84
N ALA A 162 -22.10 -14.40 -7.11
CA ALA A 162 -22.89 -15.28 -7.95
C ALA A 162 -22.55 -16.78 -7.73
N GLY A 163 -21.48 -17.09 -6.98
CA GLY A 163 -21.10 -18.46 -6.66
C GLY A 163 -20.75 -19.33 -7.87
N ILE A 164 -20.28 -18.74 -8.97
CA ILE A 164 -20.06 -19.44 -10.26
C ILE A 164 -19.08 -20.62 -10.10
N GLU A 165 -18.13 -20.51 -9.19
CA GLU A 165 -17.12 -21.56 -8.95
C GLU A 165 -17.59 -22.58 -7.89
N GLY A 166 -18.86 -22.53 -7.47
CA GLY A 166 -19.42 -23.46 -6.49
C GLY A 166 -18.92 -23.24 -5.07
N ARG A 167 -18.33 -22.10 -4.77
CA ARG A 167 -17.86 -21.72 -3.42
C ARG A 167 -18.85 -20.78 -2.75
N ASP A 168 -18.94 -20.90 -1.42
CA ASP A 168 -19.72 -19.98 -0.60
C ASP A 168 -18.91 -18.71 -0.31
N PRO A 169 -19.41 -17.51 -0.70
CA PRO A 169 -18.72 -16.26 -0.47
C PRO A 169 -18.50 -15.94 1.03
N VAL A 170 -19.38 -16.38 1.91
CA VAL A 170 -19.25 -16.21 3.36
C VAL A 170 -18.09 -17.06 3.90
N GLU A 171 -18.03 -18.33 3.51
CA GLU A 171 -16.93 -19.22 3.90
C GLU A 171 -15.59 -18.74 3.37
N ASP A 172 -15.55 -18.22 2.14
CA ASP A 172 -14.33 -17.70 1.53
C ASP A 172 -13.74 -16.54 2.36
N ILE A 173 -14.57 -15.61 2.85
CA ILE A 173 -14.11 -14.51 3.72
C ILE A 173 -13.56 -15.04 5.04
N TYR A 174 -14.23 -16.02 5.67
CA TYR A 174 -13.75 -16.59 6.91
C TYR A 174 -12.42 -17.32 6.75
N LYS A 175 -12.24 -18.08 5.66
CA LYS A 175 -10.97 -18.76 5.36
C LYS A 175 -9.82 -17.76 5.20
N ILE A 176 -10.06 -16.69 4.45
CA ILE A 176 -9.07 -15.62 4.27
C ILE A 176 -8.72 -14.94 5.60
N ASN A 177 -9.73 -14.59 6.40
CA ASN A 177 -9.51 -13.97 7.70
C ASN A 177 -8.77 -14.90 8.68
N ALA A 178 -9.05 -16.19 8.67
CA ALA A 178 -8.32 -17.16 9.48
C ALA A 178 -6.85 -17.26 9.08
N GLU A 179 -6.53 -17.23 7.79
CA GLU A 179 -5.15 -17.22 7.30
C GLU A 179 -4.42 -15.91 7.67
N LEU A 180 -5.09 -14.77 7.54
CA LEU A 180 -4.53 -13.47 7.94
C LEU A 180 -4.24 -13.43 9.44
N GLU A 181 -5.15 -13.95 10.28
CA GLU A 181 -4.97 -14.02 11.73
C GLU A 181 -3.85 -14.98 12.15
N ALA A 182 -3.76 -16.13 11.49
CA ALA A 182 -2.71 -17.11 11.74
C ALA A 182 -1.31 -16.56 11.42
N TYR A 183 -1.22 -15.67 10.44
CA TYR A 183 0.05 -15.02 10.08
C TYR A 183 0.40 -13.87 11.02
N ASN A 184 -0.51 -12.89 11.16
CA ASN A 184 -0.28 -11.72 11.99
C ASN A 184 -1.61 -11.12 12.45
N LYS A 185 -1.84 -11.17 13.76
CA LYS A 185 -3.06 -10.65 14.38
C LYS A 185 -3.28 -9.15 14.14
N GLU A 186 -2.23 -8.37 13.94
CA GLU A 186 -2.37 -6.94 13.64
C GLU A 186 -2.97 -6.69 12.26
N ILE A 187 -2.72 -7.59 11.30
CA ILE A 187 -3.27 -7.49 9.95
C ILE A 187 -4.76 -7.79 9.96
N SER A 188 -5.18 -8.85 10.68
CA SER A 188 -6.59 -9.23 10.75
C SER A 188 -7.47 -8.14 11.41
N MET A 189 -6.88 -7.27 12.22
CA MET A 189 -7.58 -6.15 12.89
C MET A 189 -7.67 -4.87 12.03
N ARG A 190 -7.10 -4.85 10.83
CA ARG A 190 -7.18 -3.67 9.96
C ARG A 190 -8.58 -3.45 9.43
N PRO A 191 -8.93 -2.20 9.07
CA PRO A 191 -10.19 -1.91 8.41
C PRO A 191 -10.38 -2.78 7.16
N GLN A 192 -11.56 -3.38 7.05
CA GLN A 192 -11.92 -4.26 5.95
C GLN A 192 -13.27 -3.86 5.37
N VAL A 193 -13.43 -4.04 4.06
CA VAL A 193 -14.71 -3.95 3.36
C VAL A 193 -14.85 -5.15 2.43
N ILE A 194 -16.08 -5.52 2.11
CA ILE A 194 -16.39 -6.62 1.20
C ILE A 194 -16.92 -6.06 -0.10
N ALA A 195 -16.28 -6.42 -1.20
CA ALA A 195 -16.73 -6.19 -2.55
C ALA A 195 -17.37 -7.48 -3.07
N ALA A 196 -18.69 -7.57 -2.98
CA ALA A 196 -19.48 -8.68 -3.50
C ALA A 196 -19.59 -8.53 -5.02
N ASN A 197 -18.67 -9.17 -5.73
CA ASN A 197 -18.50 -9.02 -7.18
C ASN A 197 -19.38 -9.98 -7.97
N LYS A 198 -19.53 -9.69 -9.27
CA LYS A 198 -20.31 -10.44 -10.26
C LYS A 198 -21.82 -10.39 -10.03
N VAL A 199 -22.32 -9.27 -9.48
CA VAL A 199 -23.78 -9.11 -9.27
C VAL A 199 -24.57 -9.18 -10.57
N ASP A 200 -23.96 -8.87 -11.70
CA ASP A 200 -24.51 -9.01 -13.03
C ASP A 200 -24.84 -10.45 -13.44
N LEU A 201 -24.35 -11.44 -12.69
CA LEU A 201 -24.53 -12.87 -12.94
C LEU A 201 -25.41 -13.54 -11.87
N ILE A 202 -26.05 -12.77 -10.99
CA ILE A 202 -27.00 -13.29 -10.01
C ILE A 202 -28.38 -13.39 -10.68
N TYR A 203 -28.85 -14.62 -10.91
CA TYR A 203 -30.13 -14.87 -11.58
C TYR A 203 -31.17 -15.51 -10.65
N SER A 204 -30.80 -15.84 -9.40
CA SER A 204 -31.67 -16.53 -8.45
C SER A 204 -32.53 -15.53 -7.67
N GLU A 205 -33.86 -15.72 -7.68
CA GLU A 205 -34.81 -14.94 -6.89
C GLU A 205 -35.00 -15.53 -5.47
N ASP A 206 -34.58 -16.78 -5.24
CA ASP A 206 -34.89 -17.53 -4.01
C ASP A 206 -33.94 -17.22 -2.84
N GLU A 207 -32.67 -16.85 -3.12
CA GLU A 207 -31.71 -16.43 -2.09
C GLU A 207 -30.94 -15.21 -2.59
N ASP A 208 -30.99 -14.10 -1.85
CA ASP A 208 -30.16 -12.93 -2.12
C ASP A 208 -28.79 -13.08 -1.44
N PRO A 209 -27.73 -13.45 -2.18
CA PRO A 209 -26.41 -13.63 -1.61
C PRO A 209 -25.83 -12.33 -1.03
N ILE A 210 -26.27 -11.19 -1.53
CA ILE A 210 -25.84 -9.88 -1.03
C ILE A 210 -26.45 -9.63 0.35
N GLN A 211 -27.75 -9.92 0.53
CA GLN A 211 -28.41 -9.76 1.81
C GLN A 211 -27.78 -10.70 2.86
N ARG A 212 -27.48 -11.94 2.47
CA ARG A 212 -26.80 -12.90 3.36
C ARG A 212 -25.42 -12.40 3.81
N LEU A 213 -24.64 -11.81 2.91
CA LEU A 213 -23.34 -11.19 3.25
C LEU A 213 -23.52 -9.99 4.19
N ARG A 214 -24.53 -9.14 3.98
CA ARG A 214 -24.83 -8.01 4.85
C ARG A 214 -25.23 -8.46 6.25
N ASP A 215 -26.14 -9.41 6.35
CA ASP A 215 -26.63 -9.92 7.64
C ASP A 215 -25.50 -10.53 8.47
N GLU A 216 -24.49 -11.13 7.82
CA GLU A 216 -23.35 -11.75 8.49
C GLU A 216 -22.25 -10.75 8.89
N PHE A 217 -21.92 -9.78 8.02
CA PHE A 217 -20.71 -8.96 8.19
C PHE A 217 -20.98 -7.51 8.63
N GLU A 218 -22.11 -6.91 8.30
CA GLU A 218 -22.42 -5.53 8.73
C GLU A 218 -22.57 -5.38 10.25
N PRO A 219 -23.14 -6.35 11.00
CA PRO A 219 -23.14 -6.31 12.46
C PRO A 219 -21.74 -6.34 13.08
N LYS A 220 -20.74 -6.83 12.34
CA LYS A 220 -19.31 -6.86 12.71
C LYS A 220 -18.57 -5.59 12.31
N GLY A 221 -19.27 -4.60 11.73
CA GLY A 221 -18.68 -3.33 11.29
C GLY A 221 -18.00 -3.39 9.92
N ILE A 222 -18.18 -4.48 9.16
CA ILE A 222 -17.61 -4.67 7.82
C ILE A 222 -18.70 -4.40 6.80
N LYS A 223 -18.56 -3.32 6.00
CA LYS A 223 -19.54 -2.96 4.98
C LYS A 223 -19.44 -3.86 3.75
N VAL A 224 -20.60 -4.14 3.15
CA VAL A 224 -20.74 -4.95 1.94
C VAL A 224 -21.20 -4.07 0.78
N PHE A 225 -20.40 -4.04 -0.28
CA PHE A 225 -20.67 -3.31 -1.52
C PHE A 225 -20.94 -4.31 -2.64
N PRO A 226 -22.18 -4.37 -3.16
CA PRO A 226 -22.47 -5.14 -4.37
C PRO A 226 -21.85 -4.41 -5.58
N ILE A 227 -21.03 -5.13 -6.33
CA ILE A 227 -20.32 -4.56 -7.47
C ILE A 227 -20.34 -5.50 -8.68
N SER A 228 -20.13 -4.95 -9.85
CA SER A 228 -19.73 -5.67 -11.05
C SER A 228 -18.47 -5.07 -11.65
N GLY A 229 -17.38 -5.82 -11.63
CA GLY A 229 -16.12 -5.42 -12.27
C GLY A 229 -16.26 -5.32 -13.80
N VAL A 230 -17.25 -5.98 -14.39
CA VAL A 230 -17.50 -5.97 -15.84
C VAL A 230 -18.36 -4.79 -16.25
N THR A 231 -19.52 -4.60 -15.61
CA THR A 231 -20.45 -3.49 -15.96
C THR A 231 -20.04 -2.14 -15.37
N GLY A 232 -19.33 -2.16 -14.24
CA GLY A 232 -18.97 -0.96 -13.48
C GLY A 232 -19.98 -0.58 -12.41
N GLU A 233 -21.04 -1.36 -12.22
CA GLU A 233 -22.06 -1.12 -11.20
C GLU A 233 -21.46 -1.17 -9.79
N GLY A 234 -21.90 -0.25 -8.91
CA GLY A 234 -21.51 -0.18 -7.50
C GLY A 234 -20.05 0.24 -7.23
N LEU A 235 -19.20 0.39 -8.27
CA LEU A 235 -17.79 0.74 -8.07
C LEU A 235 -17.60 2.10 -7.42
N SER A 236 -18.38 3.12 -7.84
CA SER A 236 -18.28 4.46 -7.27
C SER A 236 -18.56 4.48 -5.78
N ASP A 237 -19.58 3.77 -5.32
CA ASP A 237 -19.96 3.72 -3.91
C ASP A 237 -18.84 3.11 -3.05
N LEU A 238 -18.18 2.06 -3.56
CA LEU A 238 -17.04 1.44 -2.89
C LEU A 238 -15.82 2.37 -2.85
N LEU A 239 -15.53 3.09 -3.94
CA LEU A 239 -14.32 3.93 -4.05
C LEU A 239 -14.41 5.22 -3.24
N TYR A 240 -15.60 5.78 -3.03
CA TYR A 240 -15.80 7.00 -2.24
C TYR A 240 -16.07 6.73 -0.76
N TYR A 241 -16.19 5.49 -0.34
CA TYR A 241 -16.29 5.09 1.07
C TYR A 241 -14.93 5.11 1.75
#